data_ca0a0065ee040c984cf31974e731021b
#
_entry.id   ca0a0065ee040c984cf31974e731021b
#
_cell.length_a   1.000
_cell.length_b   1.000
_cell.length_c   1.000
_cell.angle_alpha   90.00
_cell.angle_beta   90.00
_cell.angle_gamma   90.00
#
_symmetry.space_group_name_H-M   'P 1'
#
loop_
_entity.id
_entity.type
_entity.pdbx_description
1 polymer ?
#
loop_
_entity_poly.entity_id
_entity_poly.type
_entity_poly.pdbx_seq_one_letter_code
_entity_poly.pdbx_strand_id
1 'polypeptide(L)'
;MIKTINDSQENLIKDILTLHCPNGIDLDPTYSKGNFYKNIAQPKLKSDLFPQSSDTIRSDASSLWLENNSINSIMFDPPFIAGHTKEKPTGIMGERFHGFPYVSDLWNWYDKCLAEFHRVLNVDGVLIFKCQDTVSSGKQWLSHVHIINKAEELGFYTKDLFILTAKNRIVGHNHKNQKHARKFHSYFLVFMKR
;
A
#
# COMPACT_ATOMS: atom_id res chain seq x y z
N MET A 1 11.28 -22.70 -3.43
CA MET A 1 10.12 -22.61 -2.51
C MET A 1 9.93 -21.15 -2.14
N ILE A 2 8.77 -20.59 -2.39
CA ILE A 2 8.39 -19.22 -2.02
C ILE A 2 8.05 -19.19 -0.53
N LYS A 3 8.52 -18.13 0.16
CA LYS A 3 8.29 -17.92 1.60
C LYS A 3 7.59 -16.58 1.82
N THR A 4 6.77 -16.50 2.86
CA THR A 4 6.02 -15.28 3.20
C THR A 4 6.85 -14.20 3.87
N ILE A 5 8.11 -14.43 4.20
CA ILE A 5 9.02 -13.45 4.83
C ILE A 5 10.26 -13.29 3.96
N ASN A 6 10.60 -12.02 3.64
CA ASN A 6 11.79 -11.67 2.87
C ASN A 6 12.35 -10.33 3.35
N ASP A 7 13.66 -10.10 3.19
CA ASP A 7 14.33 -8.80 3.45
C ASP A 7 14.61 -8.00 2.17
N SER A 8 14.28 -8.58 1.00
CA SER A 8 14.34 -7.93 -0.30
C SER A 8 12.93 -7.67 -0.82
N GLN A 9 12.57 -6.39 -0.96
CA GLN A 9 11.28 -5.99 -1.52
C GLN A 9 11.10 -6.50 -2.96
N GLU A 10 12.16 -6.45 -3.76
CA GLU A 10 12.12 -6.92 -5.15
C GLU A 10 11.81 -8.42 -5.22
N ASN A 11 12.52 -9.24 -4.43
CA ASN A 11 12.29 -10.68 -4.41
C ASN A 11 10.89 -11.02 -3.89
N LEU A 12 10.45 -10.33 -2.83
CA LEU A 12 9.12 -10.54 -2.27
C LEU A 12 8.02 -10.20 -3.28
N ILE A 13 8.15 -9.08 -4.03
CA ILE A 13 7.18 -8.74 -5.07
C ILE A 13 7.22 -9.77 -6.21
N LYS A 14 8.40 -10.23 -6.66
CA LYS A 14 8.51 -11.30 -7.66
C LYS A 14 7.82 -12.58 -7.22
N ASP A 15 7.97 -12.95 -5.95
CA ASP A 15 7.31 -14.12 -5.36
C ASP A 15 5.79 -13.96 -5.37
N ILE A 16 5.27 -12.78 -4.96
CA ILE A 16 3.84 -12.47 -4.98
C ILE A 16 3.30 -12.52 -6.42
N LEU A 17 4.00 -11.91 -7.37
CA LEU A 17 3.57 -11.91 -8.78
C LEU A 17 3.54 -13.32 -9.36
N THR A 18 4.54 -14.14 -9.06
CA THR A 18 4.61 -15.55 -9.50
C THR A 18 3.41 -16.36 -9.02
N LEU A 19 2.96 -16.14 -7.78
CA LEU A 19 1.85 -16.89 -7.19
C LEU A 19 0.46 -16.35 -7.57
N HIS A 20 0.34 -15.04 -7.67
CA HIS A 20 -0.98 -14.39 -7.66
C HIS A 20 -1.27 -13.53 -8.89
N CYS A 21 -0.24 -13.03 -9.58
CA CYS A 21 -0.38 -12.16 -10.75
C CYS A 21 0.61 -12.52 -11.86
N PRO A 22 0.56 -13.76 -12.41
CA PRO A 22 1.55 -14.22 -13.41
C PRO A 22 1.54 -13.39 -14.69
N ASN A 23 0.45 -12.67 -14.98
CA ASN A 23 0.30 -11.79 -16.14
C ASN A 23 0.76 -10.34 -15.84
N GLY A 24 1.37 -10.10 -14.68
CA GLY A 24 1.81 -8.77 -14.23
C GLY A 24 0.71 -7.96 -13.55
N ILE A 25 0.97 -6.68 -13.35
CA ILE A 25 0.07 -5.71 -12.71
C ILE A 25 -0.63 -4.86 -13.76
N ASP A 26 -1.96 -4.77 -13.67
CA ASP A 26 -2.74 -3.91 -14.55
C ASP A 26 -2.67 -2.44 -14.10
N LEU A 27 -2.80 -2.15 -12.82
CA LEU A 27 -2.79 -0.79 -12.28
C LEU A 27 -1.92 -0.65 -11.03
N ASP A 28 -1.11 0.41 -10.98
CA ASP A 28 -0.55 0.98 -9.75
C ASP A 28 -1.11 2.39 -9.57
N PRO A 29 -2.03 2.63 -8.61
CA PRO A 29 -2.63 3.94 -8.35
C PRO A 29 -1.79 4.82 -7.42
N THR A 30 -0.60 4.37 -7.02
CA THR A 30 0.37 5.05 -6.17
C THR A 30 1.78 5.00 -6.75
N TYR A 31 1.87 5.08 -8.07
CA TYR A 31 3.09 4.78 -8.84
C TYR A 31 4.30 5.64 -8.45
N SER A 32 4.10 6.92 -8.10
CA SER A 32 5.16 7.86 -7.72
C SER A 32 6.29 7.91 -8.76
N LYS A 33 7.50 7.44 -8.41
CA LYS A 33 8.68 7.32 -9.28
C LYS A 33 8.91 5.89 -9.80
N GLY A 34 7.98 4.97 -9.60
CA GLY A 34 8.09 3.59 -10.04
C GLY A 34 9.20 2.79 -9.36
N ASN A 35 9.54 3.14 -8.12
CA ASN A 35 10.65 2.49 -7.39
C ASN A 35 10.44 0.98 -7.17
N PHE A 36 9.20 0.49 -7.20
CA PHE A 36 8.91 -0.95 -7.13
C PHE A 36 9.36 -1.71 -8.37
N TYR A 37 9.40 -1.03 -9.52
CA TYR A 37 9.49 -1.65 -10.84
C TYR A 37 10.88 -1.51 -11.48
N LYS A 38 11.94 -1.25 -10.71
CA LYS A 38 13.31 -1.10 -11.26
C LYS A 38 13.79 -2.36 -11.99
N ASN A 39 13.46 -3.55 -11.43
CA ASN A 39 13.87 -4.85 -11.95
C ASN A 39 12.67 -5.80 -12.07
N ILE A 40 11.47 -5.26 -12.19
CA ILE A 40 10.19 -5.96 -12.33
C ILE A 40 9.42 -5.32 -13.47
N ALA A 41 8.56 -6.07 -14.15
CA ALA A 41 7.72 -5.56 -15.22
C ALA A 41 6.86 -4.38 -14.73
N GLN A 42 6.80 -3.33 -15.55
CA GLN A 42 5.99 -2.13 -15.25
C GLN A 42 4.49 -2.49 -15.26
N PRO A 43 3.68 -1.81 -14.43
CA PRO A 43 2.22 -1.92 -14.53
C PRO A 43 1.75 -1.34 -15.88
N LYS A 44 0.64 -1.87 -16.40
CA LYS A 44 0.06 -1.40 -17.68
C LYS A 44 -0.47 0.03 -17.56
N LEU A 45 -1.13 0.34 -16.43
CA LEU A 45 -1.67 1.65 -16.10
C LEU A 45 -0.98 2.18 -14.85
N LYS A 46 -0.60 3.47 -14.90
CA LYS A 46 0.09 4.15 -13.83
C LYS A 46 -0.70 5.39 -13.45
N SER A 47 -1.04 5.53 -12.17
CA SER A 47 -1.62 6.78 -11.68
C SER A 47 -1.06 7.16 -10.31
N ASP A 48 -1.23 8.41 -9.98
CA ASP A 48 -0.81 9.00 -8.70
C ASP A 48 -1.59 10.29 -8.47
N LEU A 49 -1.84 10.65 -7.22
CA LEU A 49 -2.45 11.93 -6.89
C LEU A 49 -1.54 13.10 -7.29
N PHE A 50 -0.21 12.89 -7.21
CA PHE A 50 0.84 13.85 -7.59
C PHE A 50 1.87 13.17 -8.52
N PRO A 51 1.55 13.00 -9.81
CA PRO A 51 2.42 12.34 -10.78
C PRO A 51 3.84 12.91 -10.80
N GLN A 52 4.84 12.01 -10.79
CA GLN A 52 6.26 12.35 -10.84
C GLN A 52 6.89 12.03 -12.21
N SER A 53 6.09 11.50 -13.15
CA SER A 53 6.50 11.21 -14.53
C SER A 53 5.37 11.54 -15.50
N SER A 54 5.72 11.85 -16.75
CA SER A 54 4.77 12.28 -17.78
C SER A 54 3.83 11.17 -18.26
N ASP A 55 4.17 9.91 -18.02
CA ASP A 55 3.38 8.72 -18.38
C ASP A 55 2.48 8.23 -17.24
N THR A 56 2.37 9.01 -16.16
CA THR A 56 1.52 8.72 -15.01
C THR A 56 0.29 9.63 -15.02
N ILE A 57 -0.89 9.03 -14.95
CA ILE A 57 -2.18 9.74 -14.94
C ILE A 57 -2.40 10.33 -13.55
N ARG A 58 -2.86 11.58 -13.48
CA ARG A 58 -3.27 12.17 -12.21
C ARG A 58 -4.65 11.64 -11.80
N SER A 59 -4.72 10.90 -10.70
CA SER A 59 -5.96 10.34 -10.16
C SER A 59 -5.87 10.10 -8.67
N ASP A 60 -6.99 10.22 -7.97
CA ASP A 60 -7.13 9.76 -6.59
C ASP A 60 -7.44 8.25 -6.60
N ALA A 61 -6.70 7.47 -5.81
CA ALA A 61 -6.91 6.03 -5.69
C ALA A 61 -8.30 5.66 -5.13
N SER A 62 -8.95 6.57 -4.43
CA SER A 62 -10.32 6.41 -3.92
C SER A 62 -11.42 6.74 -4.94
N SER A 63 -11.04 7.18 -6.17
CA SER A 63 -11.99 7.54 -7.25
C SER A 63 -11.29 7.44 -8.60
N LEU A 64 -11.21 6.22 -9.13
CA LEU A 64 -10.52 5.92 -10.38
C LEU A 64 -11.42 6.18 -11.60
N TRP A 65 -10.82 6.55 -12.73
CA TRP A 65 -11.49 6.77 -14.03
C TRP A 65 -11.93 5.47 -14.73
N LEU A 66 -11.62 4.32 -14.15
CA LEU A 66 -11.86 3.01 -14.72
C LEU A 66 -13.32 2.57 -14.55
N GLU A 67 -13.80 1.77 -15.51
CA GLU A 67 -15.12 1.14 -15.43
C GLU A 67 -15.17 0.03 -14.37
N ASN A 68 -16.38 -0.37 -13.99
CA ASN A 68 -16.58 -1.51 -13.11
C ASN A 68 -16.07 -2.79 -13.78
N ASN A 69 -15.41 -3.66 -13.00
CA ASN A 69 -14.92 -4.97 -13.47
C ASN A 69 -14.11 -4.86 -14.77
N SER A 70 -13.10 -4.00 -14.79
CA SER A 70 -12.32 -3.67 -15.98
C SER A 70 -10.85 -4.08 -15.93
N ILE A 71 -10.33 -4.42 -14.74
CA ILE A 71 -8.91 -4.81 -14.55
C ILE A 71 -8.79 -6.05 -13.67
N ASN A 72 -7.65 -6.74 -13.76
CA ASN A 72 -7.43 -8.01 -13.05
C ASN A 72 -6.45 -7.89 -11.88
N SER A 73 -5.65 -6.83 -11.80
CA SER A 73 -4.66 -6.73 -10.73
C SER A 73 -4.31 -5.29 -10.39
N ILE A 74 -4.16 -5.04 -9.09
CA ILE A 74 -3.76 -3.74 -8.53
C ILE A 74 -2.59 -3.96 -7.57
N MET A 75 -1.53 -3.14 -7.71
CA MET A 75 -0.49 -2.95 -6.70
C MET A 75 -0.71 -1.61 -6.02
N PHE A 76 -0.88 -1.58 -4.70
CA PHE A 76 -1.16 -0.37 -3.94
C PHE A 76 -0.17 -0.19 -2.79
N ASP A 77 0.68 0.85 -2.87
CA ASP A 77 1.66 1.26 -1.83
C ASP A 77 1.32 2.65 -1.29
N PRO A 78 0.23 2.78 -0.52
CA PRO A 78 -0.20 4.07 0.01
C PRO A 78 0.75 4.61 1.08
N PRO A 79 0.64 5.89 1.47
CA PRO A 79 1.28 6.39 2.67
C PRO A 79 0.78 5.62 3.90
N PHE A 80 1.69 5.31 4.85
CA PHE A 80 1.33 4.65 6.13
C PHE A 80 1.62 5.51 7.36
N ILE A 81 1.98 6.78 7.16
CA ILE A 81 2.31 7.70 8.24
C ILE A 81 1.16 8.69 8.41
N ALA A 82 0.63 8.76 9.63
CA ALA A 82 -0.30 9.78 10.07
C ALA A 82 0.28 10.54 11.28
N GLY A 83 -0.26 11.72 11.58
CA GLY A 83 0.16 12.51 12.73
C GLY A 83 1.04 13.71 12.39
N HIS A 84 1.13 14.10 11.13
CA HIS A 84 1.75 15.36 10.73
C HIS A 84 0.68 16.45 10.62
N THR A 85 0.61 17.31 11.64
CA THR A 85 -0.36 18.43 11.72
C THR A 85 0.05 19.66 10.90
N LYS A 86 1.19 19.63 10.21
CA LYS A 86 1.62 20.74 9.35
C LYS A 86 1.06 20.58 7.95
N GLU A 87 0.40 21.62 7.46
CA GLU A 87 -0.18 21.71 6.11
C GLU A 87 0.85 21.44 4.98
N LYS A 88 2.13 21.56 5.28
CA LYS A 88 3.25 21.17 4.40
C LYS A 88 4.31 20.50 5.26
N PRO A 89 4.37 19.15 5.29
CA PRO A 89 5.55 18.48 5.82
C PRO A 89 6.76 18.95 5.01
N THR A 90 7.78 19.49 5.69
CA THR A 90 9.02 19.92 5.05
C THR A 90 9.87 18.73 4.67
N GLY A 91 10.50 18.76 3.47
CA GLY A 91 11.41 17.72 2.97
C GLY A 91 10.74 16.71 2.04
N ILE A 92 11.53 15.75 1.57
CA ILE A 92 11.15 14.73 0.56
C ILE A 92 9.87 13.95 0.91
N MET A 93 9.60 13.77 2.22
CA MET A 93 8.37 13.10 2.69
C MET A 93 7.13 13.97 2.52
N GLY A 94 7.26 15.29 2.66
CA GLY A 94 6.15 16.22 2.52
C GLY A 94 5.76 16.54 1.09
N GLU A 95 6.71 16.43 0.18
CA GLU A 95 6.47 16.64 -1.24
C GLU A 95 5.78 15.44 -1.90
N ARG A 96 5.92 14.25 -1.29
CA ARG A 96 5.41 13.00 -1.86
C ARG A 96 4.13 12.49 -1.21
N PHE A 97 3.89 12.86 0.05
CA PHE A 97 2.78 12.30 0.82
C PHE A 97 2.00 13.44 1.46
N HIS A 98 0.78 13.68 1.02
CA HIS A 98 -0.17 14.46 1.81
C HIS A 98 -0.42 13.67 3.10
N GLY A 99 0.12 14.18 4.22
CA GLY A 99 0.01 13.52 5.51
C GLY A 99 -1.43 13.60 6.02
N PHE A 100 -1.92 12.51 6.50
CA PHE A 100 -3.18 12.49 7.22
C PHE A 100 -2.95 13.01 8.65
N PRO A 101 -3.75 13.95 9.18
CA PRO A 101 -3.62 14.46 10.53
C PRO A 101 -3.75 13.34 11.57
N TYR A 102 -4.69 12.44 11.36
CA TYR A 102 -4.98 11.32 12.26
C TYR A 102 -4.95 9.98 11.53
N VAL A 103 -4.66 8.90 12.28
CA VAL A 103 -4.70 7.53 11.73
C VAL A 103 -6.11 7.16 11.29
N SER A 104 -7.14 7.66 11.96
CA SER A 104 -8.54 7.47 11.56
C SER A 104 -8.83 8.03 10.16
N ASP A 105 -8.26 9.18 9.81
CA ASP A 105 -8.45 9.77 8.48
C ASP A 105 -7.77 8.95 7.39
N LEU A 106 -6.57 8.44 7.71
CA LEU A 106 -5.85 7.52 6.84
C LEU A 106 -6.64 6.23 6.61
N TRP A 107 -7.21 5.64 7.68
CA TRP A 107 -8.02 4.43 7.58
C TRP A 107 -9.32 4.67 6.81
N ASN A 108 -10.00 5.79 7.04
CA ASN A 108 -11.19 6.18 6.27
C ASN A 108 -10.87 6.31 4.76
N TRP A 109 -9.68 6.80 4.41
CA TRP A 109 -9.26 6.85 3.02
C TRP A 109 -8.92 5.46 2.48
N TYR A 110 -8.27 4.59 3.26
CA TYR A 110 -8.07 3.19 2.87
C TYR A 110 -9.39 2.47 2.59
N ASP A 111 -10.41 2.70 3.41
CA ASP A 111 -11.74 2.09 3.25
C ASP A 111 -12.39 2.51 1.92
N LYS A 112 -12.26 3.80 1.54
CA LYS A 112 -12.71 4.30 0.24
C LYS A 112 -11.92 3.67 -0.92
N CYS A 113 -10.59 3.58 -0.80
CA CYS A 113 -9.76 2.93 -1.80
C CYS A 113 -10.13 1.44 -1.97
N LEU A 114 -10.35 0.71 -0.87
CA LEU A 114 -10.76 -0.69 -0.91
C LEU A 114 -12.10 -0.87 -1.64
N ALA A 115 -13.09 -0.01 -1.36
CA ALA A 115 -14.38 -0.03 -2.06
C ALA A 115 -14.22 0.26 -3.57
N GLU A 116 -13.38 1.22 -3.92
CA GLU A 116 -13.09 1.57 -5.30
C GLU A 116 -12.33 0.44 -6.03
N PHE A 117 -11.36 -0.18 -5.39
CA PHE A 117 -10.64 -1.33 -5.95
C PHE A 117 -11.56 -2.53 -6.15
N HIS A 118 -12.48 -2.77 -5.21
CA HIS A 118 -13.50 -3.80 -5.39
C HIS A 118 -14.41 -3.49 -6.58
N ARG A 119 -14.75 -2.24 -6.82
CA ARG A 119 -15.56 -1.83 -7.98
C ARG A 119 -14.85 -2.11 -9.30
N VAL A 120 -13.58 -1.73 -9.45
CA VAL A 120 -12.86 -1.79 -10.74
C VAL A 120 -12.26 -3.16 -11.04
N LEU A 121 -11.96 -3.98 -10.03
CA LEU A 121 -11.44 -5.33 -10.22
C LEU A 121 -12.52 -6.25 -10.79
N ASN A 122 -12.12 -7.12 -11.72
CA ASN A 122 -12.91 -8.27 -12.15
C ASN A 122 -13.11 -9.27 -11.00
N VAL A 123 -14.10 -10.15 -11.12
CA VAL A 123 -14.18 -11.35 -10.26
C VAL A 123 -12.86 -12.14 -10.42
N ASP A 124 -12.35 -12.70 -9.34
CA ASP A 124 -11.02 -13.32 -9.21
C ASP A 124 -9.84 -12.35 -9.40
N GLY A 125 -10.09 -11.06 -9.58
CA GLY A 125 -9.06 -10.03 -9.64
C GLY A 125 -8.33 -9.87 -8.31
N VAL A 126 -7.03 -9.53 -8.39
CA VAL A 126 -6.10 -9.51 -7.24
C VAL A 126 -5.73 -8.09 -6.86
N LEU A 127 -5.87 -7.76 -5.57
CA LEU A 127 -5.33 -6.57 -4.95
C LEU A 127 -4.13 -6.94 -4.07
N ILE A 128 -2.98 -6.32 -4.34
CA ILE A 128 -1.80 -6.37 -3.47
C ILE A 128 -1.72 -5.04 -2.73
N PHE A 129 -1.98 -5.05 -1.42
CA PHE A 129 -2.02 -3.86 -0.58
C PHE A 129 -0.82 -3.87 0.38
N LYS A 130 0.13 -2.95 0.20
CA LYS A 130 1.22 -2.79 1.13
C LYS A 130 0.83 -1.85 2.27
N CYS A 131 1.07 -2.24 3.51
CA CYS A 131 0.79 -1.41 4.68
C CYS A 131 1.82 -1.62 5.79
N GLN A 132 1.74 -0.79 6.81
CA GLN A 132 2.52 -0.91 8.04
C GLN A 132 1.67 -0.49 9.24
N ASP A 133 1.85 -1.21 10.34
CA ASP A 133 1.32 -0.78 11.63
C ASP A 133 2.06 0.46 12.15
N THR A 134 1.37 1.30 12.86
CA THR A 134 1.93 2.53 13.39
C THR A 134 1.60 2.73 14.87
N VAL A 135 2.39 3.57 15.52
CA VAL A 135 2.09 4.11 16.83
C VAL A 135 1.88 5.61 16.67
N SER A 136 0.72 6.09 17.02
CA SER A 136 0.36 7.51 16.99
C SER A 136 -0.28 7.90 18.31
N SER A 137 0.14 9.04 18.88
CA SER A 137 -0.34 9.55 20.18
C SER A 137 -0.27 8.52 21.31
N GLY A 138 0.80 7.70 21.33
CA GLY A 138 1.01 6.67 22.36
C GLY A 138 0.11 5.43 22.22
N LYS A 139 -0.71 5.34 21.19
CA LYS A 139 -1.60 4.20 20.89
C LYS A 139 -1.05 3.39 19.72
N GLN A 140 -1.09 2.05 19.85
CA GLN A 140 -0.81 1.12 18.77
C GLN A 140 -2.02 1.04 17.85
N TRP A 141 -1.76 1.16 16.52
CA TRP A 141 -2.74 1.01 15.45
C TRP A 141 -2.32 -0.15 14.56
N LEU A 142 -3.15 -1.19 14.50
CA LEU A 142 -2.90 -2.39 13.70
C LEU A 142 -3.55 -2.23 12.33
N SER A 143 -2.88 -1.51 11.43
CA SER A 143 -3.43 -1.18 10.11
C SER A 143 -3.70 -2.43 9.28
N HIS A 144 -2.84 -3.45 9.34
CA HIS A 144 -3.07 -4.70 8.60
C HIS A 144 -4.36 -5.40 9.02
N VAL A 145 -4.69 -5.40 10.32
CA VAL A 145 -5.95 -5.99 10.83
C VAL A 145 -7.15 -5.21 10.34
N HIS A 146 -7.10 -3.86 10.43
CA HIS A 146 -8.18 -2.99 9.94
C HIS A 146 -8.45 -3.23 8.44
N ILE A 147 -7.37 -3.24 7.63
CA ILE A 147 -7.47 -3.43 6.18
C ILE A 147 -8.04 -4.80 5.83
N ILE A 148 -7.61 -5.88 6.50
CA ILE A 148 -8.13 -7.23 6.28
C ILE A 148 -9.62 -7.28 6.58
N ASN A 149 -10.04 -6.82 7.77
CA ASN A 149 -11.46 -6.85 8.16
C ASN A 149 -12.31 -6.05 7.16
N LYS A 150 -11.85 -4.85 6.77
CA LYS A 150 -12.59 -4.01 5.83
C LYS A 150 -12.65 -4.61 4.42
N ALA A 151 -11.58 -5.20 3.95
CA ALA A 151 -11.56 -5.89 2.66
C ALA A 151 -12.57 -7.06 2.64
N GLU A 152 -12.61 -7.87 3.69
CA GLU A 152 -13.54 -9.00 3.79
C GLU A 152 -15.01 -8.54 3.89
N GLU A 153 -15.28 -7.45 4.62
CA GLU A 153 -16.61 -6.82 4.63
C GLU A 153 -17.09 -6.38 3.23
N LEU A 154 -16.16 -5.98 2.36
CA LEU A 154 -16.44 -5.53 0.98
C LEU A 154 -16.57 -6.69 -0.01
N GLY A 155 -16.31 -7.94 0.39
CA GLY A 155 -16.40 -9.11 -0.47
C GLY A 155 -15.05 -9.59 -1.04
N PHE A 156 -13.94 -9.08 -0.55
CA PHE A 156 -12.64 -9.68 -0.83
C PHE A 156 -12.42 -10.94 0.01
N TYR A 157 -11.61 -11.83 -0.51
CA TYR A 157 -11.02 -12.96 0.21
C TYR A 157 -9.55 -12.67 0.50
N THR A 158 -9.14 -12.72 1.76
CA THR A 158 -7.71 -12.61 2.13
C THR A 158 -7.00 -13.89 1.71
N LYS A 159 -6.24 -13.81 0.62
CA LYS A 159 -5.61 -14.97 -0.02
C LYS A 159 -4.24 -15.28 0.55
N ASP A 160 -3.46 -14.25 0.89
CA ASP A 160 -2.11 -14.42 1.42
C ASP A 160 -1.64 -13.17 2.18
N LEU A 161 -0.59 -13.32 3.00
CA LEU A 161 0.07 -12.25 3.72
C LEU A 161 1.58 -12.44 3.68
N PHE A 162 2.30 -11.46 3.13
CA PHE A 162 3.76 -11.47 3.11
C PHE A 162 4.32 -10.37 4.01
N ILE A 163 5.50 -10.60 4.57
CA ILE A 163 6.21 -9.70 5.47
C ILE A 163 7.55 -9.31 4.86
N LEU A 164 7.71 -8.02 4.59
CA LEU A 164 8.99 -7.43 4.22
C LEU A 164 9.69 -6.94 5.49
N THR A 165 10.84 -7.51 5.82
CA THR A 165 11.66 -7.06 6.94
C THR A 165 12.65 -6.00 6.50
N ALA A 166 12.95 -5.02 7.36
CA ALA A 166 13.94 -3.97 7.12
C ALA A 166 15.14 -4.17 8.04
N LYS A 167 16.35 -4.24 7.47
CA LYS A 167 17.60 -4.34 8.25
C LYS A 167 17.92 -3.03 8.98
N ASN A 168 17.64 -1.90 8.34
CA ASN A 168 17.94 -0.56 8.87
C ASN A 168 16.71 0.34 8.74
N ARG A 169 16.50 1.21 9.74
CA ARG A 169 15.49 2.27 9.69
C ARG A 169 16.09 3.58 10.16
N ILE A 170 15.61 4.67 9.56
CA ILE A 170 15.87 6.01 10.09
C ILE A 170 15.22 6.09 11.46
N VAL A 171 16.02 6.31 12.47
CA VAL A 171 15.61 6.33 13.86
C VAL A 171 15.79 7.76 14.38
N GLY A 172 14.71 8.41 14.79
CA GLY A 172 14.77 9.76 15.39
C GLY A 172 15.60 9.75 16.70
N HIS A 173 16.21 10.87 17.05
CA HIS A 173 17.17 10.99 18.16
C HIS A 173 16.62 10.77 19.58
N ASN A 174 15.31 10.72 19.78
CA ASN A 174 14.69 10.58 21.11
C ASN A 174 14.43 9.12 21.50
N HIS A 175 15.49 8.40 21.93
CA HIS A 175 15.39 6.97 22.28
C HIS A 175 15.28 6.70 23.80
N LYS A 176 15.43 7.71 24.65
CA LYS A 176 15.58 7.50 26.11
C LYS A 176 14.36 6.90 26.79
N ASN A 177 13.15 7.00 26.22
CA ASN A 177 11.90 6.51 26.80
C ASN A 177 11.02 5.78 25.78
N GLN A 178 11.54 4.71 25.18
CA GLN A 178 10.77 3.90 24.24
C GLN A 178 9.65 3.14 24.96
N LYS A 179 8.38 3.42 24.61
CA LYS A 179 7.18 2.75 25.16
C LYS A 179 6.63 1.64 24.28
N HIS A 180 6.95 1.64 22.99
CA HIS A 180 6.46 0.65 22.02
C HIS A 180 7.62 0.10 21.20
N ALA A 181 7.52 -1.16 20.81
CA ALA A 181 8.47 -1.76 19.87
C ALA A 181 8.43 -1.05 18.51
N ARG A 182 9.60 -0.84 17.92
CA ARG A 182 9.72 -0.25 16.58
C ARG A 182 9.34 -1.26 15.51
N LYS A 183 8.67 -0.77 14.47
CA LYS A 183 8.25 -1.61 13.35
C LYS A 183 9.38 -1.71 12.32
N PHE A 184 10.03 -2.86 12.24
CA PHE A 184 11.07 -3.19 11.26
C PHE A 184 10.53 -4.08 10.15
N HIS A 185 9.24 -4.00 9.88
CA HIS A 185 8.57 -4.75 8.82
C HIS A 185 7.40 -3.95 8.26
N SER A 186 7.00 -4.33 7.06
CA SER A 186 5.74 -3.96 6.43
C SER A 186 5.05 -5.22 5.91
N TYR A 187 3.76 -5.13 5.68
CA TYR A 187 2.93 -6.21 5.17
C TYR A 187 2.61 -5.96 3.71
N PHE A 188 2.55 -7.04 2.93
CA PHE A 188 1.89 -7.09 1.63
C PHE A 188 0.71 -8.04 1.77
N LEU A 189 -0.48 -7.50 1.81
CA LEU A 189 -1.73 -8.23 1.92
C LEU A 189 -2.20 -8.54 0.50
N VAL A 190 -2.51 -9.80 0.23
CA VAL A 190 -3.00 -10.24 -1.07
C VAL A 190 -4.48 -10.60 -0.93
N PHE A 191 -5.32 -9.84 -1.62
CA PHE A 191 -6.77 -10.06 -1.64
C PHE A 191 -7.21 -10.50 -3.02
N MET A 192 -8.28 -11.29 -3.08
CA MET A 192 -8.95 -11.69 -4.30
C MET A 192 -10.43 -11.30 -4.22
N LYS A 193 -10.94 -10.62 -5.24
CA LYS A 193 -12.38 -10.31 -5.33
C LYS A 193 -13.17 -11.58 -5.61
N ARG A 194 -14.25 -11.78 -4.84
CA ARG A 194 -15.21 -12.89 -5.02
C ARG A 194 -16.52 -12.43 -5.61
#